data_484a24a19ee375f8c644a2c819ee624c
#
_entry.id   484a24a19ee375f8c644a2c819ee624c
#
_cell.length_a   1.000
_cell.length_b   1.000
_cell.length_c   1.000
_cell.angle_alpha   90.00
_cell.angle_beta   90.00
_cell.angle_gamma   90.00
#
_symmetry.space_group_name_H-M   'P 1'
#
loop_
_entity.id
_entity.type
_entity.pdbx_description
1 polymer ?
#
loop_
_entity_poly.entity_id
_entity_poly.type
_entity_poly.pdbx_seq_one_letter_code
_entity_poly.pdbx_strand_id
1 'polypeptide(L)'
;MIERTKAVRMVLAGSFLILTGSASGWAAEAKAGKATYDKLCVSCHGADGKGNPAMAKTMGEKGLNLTTKDVQSKKDDELLKVITQGEGKMPASGKNLSKQEQTDVLSYVRSLGK
;
A
#
# COMPACT_ATOMS: atom_id res chain seq x y z
N MET A 1 -66.51 6.03 36.48
CA MET A 1 -65.95 5.69 35.17
C MET A 1 -64.50 5.97 35.24
N ILE A 2 -63.69 4.90 35.20
CA ILE A 2 -62.22 4.99 35.29
C ILE A 2 -61.69 4.82 33.90
N GLU A 3 -61.15 5.90 33.31
CA GLU A 3 -60.49 5.86 32.07
C GLU A 3 -59.07 5.33 32.31
N ARG A 4 -58.79 4.17 31.72
CA ARG A 4 -57.45 3.59 31.70
C ARG A 4 -56.67 4.23 30.56
N THR A 5 -55.85 5.21 30.88
CA THR A 5 -54.84 5.72 29.98
C THR A 5 -53.80 4.63 29.76
N LYS A 6 -53.83 4.05 28.57
CA LYS A 6 -52.76 3.13 28.12
C LYS A 6 -51.52 3.96 27.80
N ALA A 7 -50.50 3.88 28.66
CA ALA A 7 -49.18 4.41 28.36
C ALA A 7 -48.56 3.63 27.21
N VAL A 8 -48.50 4.25 26.07
CA VAL A 8 -47.71 3.72 24.94
C VAL A 8 -46.24 3.88 25.30
N ARG A 9 -45.60 2.77 25.64
CA ARG A 9 -44.12 2.73 25.75
C ARG A 9 -43.56 2.80 24.35
N MET A 10 -43.10 3.97 23.97
CA MET A 10 -42.30 4.18 22.76
C MET A 10 -40.91 3.60 23.01
N VAL A 11 -40.66 2.40 22.48
CA VAL A 11 -39.32 1.81 22.47
C VAL A 11 -38.57 2.52 21.35
N LEU A 12 -37.73 3.47 21.72
CA LEU A 12 -36.73 4.03 20.81
C LEU A 12 -35.67 2.96 20.60
N ALA A 13 -35.81 2.20 19.53
CA ALA A 13 -34.71 1.38 19.01
C ALA A 13 -33.64 2.31 18.47
N GLY A 14 -32.67 2.64 19.30
CA GLY A 14 -31.48 3.34 18.86
C GLY A 14 -30.70 2.41 17.93
N SER A 15 -30.78 2.69 16.63
CA SER A 15 -29.89 2.06 15.65
C SER A 15 -28.48 2.55 15.94
N PHE A 16 -27.72 1.70 16.63
CA PHE A 16 -26.30 1.93 16.83
C PHE A 16 -25.61 1.61 15.50
N LEU A 17 -25.37 2.64 14.71
CA LEU A 17 -24.58 2.53 13.49
C LEU A 17 -23.12 2.32 13.93
N ILE A 18 -22.68 1.06 13.95
CA ILE A 18 -21.26 0.74 14.13
C ILE A 18 -20.57 1.12 12.83
N LEU A 19 -19.99 2.30 12.79
CA LEU A 19 -19.00 2.66 11.78
C LEU A 19 -17.75 1.82 12.05
N THR A 20 -17.70 0.65 11.43
CA THR A 20 -16.46 -0.11 11.36
C THR A 20 -15.54 0.66 10.42
N GLY A 21 -14.68 1.48 10.99
CA GLY A 21 -13.64 2.18 10.25
C GLY A 21 -12.76 1.16 9.53
N SER A 22 -12.67 1.29 8.22
CA SER A 22 -11.97 0.35 7.33
C SER A 22 -10.47 0.45 7.51
N ALA A 23 -9.88 -0.28 8.47
CA ALA A 23 -8.45 -0.57 8.49
C ALA A 23 -8.02 -1.50 7.33
N SER A 24 -8.98 -2.05 6.58
CA SER A 24 -8.77 -3.02 5.49
C SER A 24 -8.29 -2.41 4.17
N GLY A 25 -8.39 -1.08 3.96
CA GLY A 25 -7.99 -0.44 2.71
C GLY A 25 -6.49 -0.55 2.43
N TRP A 26 -5.67 -0.32 3.41
CA TRP A 26 -4.20 -0.36 3.27
C TRP A 26 -3.66 -1.78 3.06
N ALA A 27 -4.24 -2.77 3.75
CA ALA A 27 -3.88 -4.17 3.56
C ALA A 27 -4.30 -4.66 2.17
N ALA A 28 -5.46 -4.23 1.66
CA ALA A 28 -5.93 -4.57 0.32
C ALA A 28 -5.05 -3.92 -0.77
N GLU A 29 -4.65 -2.66 -0.60
CA GLU A 29 -3.74 -1.97 -1.51
C GLU A 29 -2.36 -2.63 -1.55
N ALA A 30 -1.78 -2.96 -0.39
CA ALA A 30 -0.51 -3.66 -0.32
C ALA A 30 -0.56 -5.04 -0.96
N LYS A 31 -1.65 -5.78 -0.80
CA LYS A 31 -1.87 -7.07 -1.45
C LYS A 31 -1.99 -6.95 -2.97
N ALA A 32 -2.74 -5.96 -3.45
CA ALA A 32 -2.85 -5.67 -4.88
C ALA A 32 -1.50 -5.21 -5.45
N GLY A 33 -0.76 -4.39 -4.73
CA GLY A 33 0.57 -3.92 -5.10
C GLY A 33 1.60 -5.02 -5.18
N LYS A 34 1.47 -6.08 -4.38
CA LYS A 34 2.36 -7.25 -4.47
C LYS A 34 2.32 -7.90 -5.84
N ALA A 35 1.16 -8.05 -6.44
CA ALA A 35 1.03 -8.63 -7.77
C ALA A 35 1.77 -7.80 -8.83
N THR A 36 1.67 -6.48 -8.76
CA THR A 36 2.41 -5.57 -9.63
C THR A 36 3.92 -5.63 -9.36
N TYR A 37 4.30 -5.65 -8.09
CA TYR A 37 5.69 -5.77 -7.67
C TYR A 37 6.34 -7.05 -8.20
N ASP A 38 5.66 -8.18 -8.08
CA ASP A 38 6.14 -9.49 -8.55
C ASP A 38 6.37 -9.52 -10.07
N LYS A 39 5.61 -8.73 -10.83
CA LYS A 39 5.79 -8.62 -12.28
C LYS A 39 6.90 -7.69 -12.71
N LEU A 40 7.06 -6.55 -12.04
CA LEU A 40 7.85 -5.43 -12.56
C LEU A 40 9.11 -5.12 -11.73
N CYS A 41 9.16 -5.52 -10.48
CA CYS A 41 10.16 -5.04 -9.52
C CYS A 41 11.05 -6.13 -8.95
N VAL A 42 10.55 -7.35 -8.84
CA VAL A 42 11.19 -8.45 -8.12
C VAL A 42 12.53 -8.85 -8.72
N SER A 43 12.71 -8.75 -10.02
CA SER A 43 13.96 -9.16 -10.69
C SER A 43 15.19 -8.38 -10.21
N CYS A 44 15.02 -7.13 -9.83
CA CYS A 44 16.09 -6.28 -9.28
C CYS A 44 16.02 -6.16 -7.76
N HIS A 45 14.82 -5.94 -7.21
CA HIS A 45 14.63 -5.66 -5.80
C HIS A 45 14.46 -6.90 -4.92
N GLY A 46 14.27 -8.08 -5.52
CA GLY A 46 14.07 -9.33 -4.79
C GLY A 46 12.66 -9.49 -4.23
N ALA A 47 12.26 -10.73 -3.92
CA ALA A 47 10.94 -11.05 -3.39
C ALA A 47 10.71 -10.44 -1.99
N ASP A 48 11.76 -10.27 -1.21
CA ASP A 48 11.74 -9.65 0.12
C ASP A 48 12.04 -8.14 0.12
N GLY A 49 12.32 -7.56 -1.05
CA GLY A 49 12.68 -6.16 -1.21
C GLY A 49 14.11 -5.81 -0.83
N LYS A 50 14.93 -6.77 -0.42
CA LYS A 50 16.31 -6.53 0.04
C LYS A 50 17.32 -6.42 -1.09
N GLY A 51 16.88 -6.63 -2.31
CA GLY A 51 17.74 -6.62 -3.49
C GLY A 51 18.11 -8.03 -3.95
N ASN A 52 18.20 -8.18 -5.27
CA ASN A 52 18.71 -9.40 -5.87
C ASN A 52 20.25 -9.40 -5.85
N PRO A 53 20.92 -10.38 -5.22
CA PRO A 53 22.39 -10.38 -5.11
C PRO A 53 23.10 -10.35 -6.46
N ALA A 54 22.56 -11.00 -7.48
CA ALA A 54 23.14 -10.99 -8.82
C ALA A 54 23.09 -9.60 -9.46
N MET A 55 22.02 -8.85 -9.23
CA MET A 55 21.86 -7.47 -9.71
C MET A 55 22.76 -6.51 -8.93
N ALA A 56 22.97 -6.74 -7.64
CA ALA A 56 23.85 -5.93 -6.81
C ALA A 56 25.29 -5.92 -7.33
N LYS A 57 25.78 -7.03 -7.84
CA LYS A 57 27.11 -7.14 -8.45
C LYS A 57 27.28 -6.28 -9.70
N THR A 58 26.23 -6.12 -10.47
CA THR A 58 26.23 -5.42 -11.76
C THR A 58 25.85 -3.95 -11.62
N MET A 59 24.88 -3.66 -10.76
CA MET A 59 24.26 -2.32 -10.64
C MET A 59 24.63 -1.58 -9.36
N GLY A 60 25.29 -2.26 -8.41
CA GLY A 60 25.54 -1.75 -7.07
C GLY A 60 24.37 -2.00 -6.12
N GLU A 61 24.65 -1.97 -4.82
CA GLU A 61 23.64 -2.28 -3.79
C GLU A 61 22.71 -1.11 -3.48
N LYS A 62 23.18 0.11 -3.72
CA LYS A 62 22.45 1.31 -3.38
C LYS A 62 21.12 1.37 -4.14
N GLY A 63 20.04 1.49 -3.41
CA GLY A 63 18.68 1.57 -3.95
C GLY A 63 18.04 0.23 -4.29
N LEU A 64 18.79 -0.88 -4.37
CA LEU A 64 18.21 -2.21 -4.57
C LEU A 64 17.44 -2.69 -3.34
N ASN A 65 17.93 -2.39 -2.14
CA ASN A 65 17.29 -2.74 -0.90
C ASN A 65 16.23 -1.69 -0.53
N LEU A 66 14.97 -2.05 -0.70
CA LEU A 66 13.83 -1.17 -0.42
C LEU A 66 13.44 -1.12 1.06
N THR A 67 14.02 -1.97 1.89
CA THR A 67 13.71 -2.05 3.32
C THR A 67 14.47 -1.02 4.16
N THR A 68 15.43 -0.33 3.57
CA THR A 68 16.30 0.61 4.28
C THR A 68 15.58 1.89 4.68
N LYS A 69 16.09 2.52 5.73
CA LYS A 69 15.60 3.82 6.17
C LYS A 69 15.76 4.89 5.08
N ASP A 70 16.83 4.85 4.32
CA ASP A 70 17.07 5.75 3.18
C ASP A 70 15.92 5.74 2.18
N VAL A 71 15.44 4.57 1.80
CA VAL A 71 14.31 4.43 0.90
C VAL A 71 12.99 4.79 1.60
N GLN A 72 12.76 4.25 2.79
CA GLN A 72 11.49 4.40 3.49
C GLN A 72 11.23 5.83 4.02
N SER A 73 12.27 6.63 4.15
CA SER A 73 12.15 8.05 4.55
C SER A 73 11.82 8.98 3.39
N LYS A 74 11.94 8.53 2.16
CA LYS A 74 11.57 9.33 0.98
C LYS A 74 10.06 9.55 0.95
N LYS A 75 9.65 10.70 0.39
CA LYS A 75 8.23 11.02 0.22
C LYS A 75 7.60 10.13 -0.84
N ASP A 76 6.30 9.95 -0.76
CA ASP A 76 5.54 9.12 -1.70
C ASP A 76 5.68 9.59 -3.15
N ASP A 77 5.64 10.89 -3.40
CA ASP A 77 5.81 11.46 -4.73
C ASP A 77 7.22 11.23 -5.29
N GLU A 78 8.24 11.27 -4.45
CA GLU A 78 9.61 10.95 -4.85
C GLU A 78 9.75 9.48 -5.27
N LEU A 79 9.19 8.55 -4.49
CA LEU A 79 9.19 7.13 -4.82
C LEU A 79 8.37 6.83 -6.07
N LEU A 80 7.21 7.45 -6.22
CA LEU A 80 6.38 7.30 -7.42
C LEU A 80 7.08 7.84 -8.66
N LYS A 81 7.80 8.94 -8.54
CA LYS A 81 8.60 9.49 -9.65
C LYS A 81 9.67 8.50 -10.10
N VAL A 82 10.37 7.87 -9.18
CA VAL A 82 11.37 6.84 -9.49
C VAL A 82 10.72 5.63 -10.17
N ILE A 83 9.59 5.17 -9.66
CA ILE A 83 8.85 4.03 -10.22
C ILE A 83 8.38 4.30 -11.65
N THR A 84 7.86 5.49 -11.91
CA THR A 84 7.24 5.85 -13.20
C THR A 84 8.21 6.43 -14.23
N GLN A 85 9.27 7.08 -13.79
CA GLN A 85 10.22 7.75 -14.68
C GLN A 85 11.61 7.09 -14.69
N GLY A 86 11.89 6.23 -13.72
CA GLY A 86 13.21 5.65 -13.52
C GLY A 86 14.18 6.61 -12.86
N GLU A 87 15.32 6.10 -12.45
CA GLU A 87 16.44 6.86 -11.91
C GLU A 87 17.74 6.08 -12.05
N GLY A 88 18.77 6.69 -12.60
CA GLY A 88 20.03 6.02 -12.81
C GLY A 88 19.90 4.75 -13.65
N LYS A 89 20.30 3.62 -13.09
CA LYS A 89 20.19 2.30 -13.75
C LYS A 89 18.78 1.68 -13.62
N MET A 90 17.91 2.23 -12.79
CA MET A 90 16.55 1.76 -12.66
C MET A 90 15.69 2.24 -13.81
N PRO A 91 15.10 1.34 -14.61
CA PRO A 91 14.21 1.73 -15.69
C PRO A 91 12.87 2.24 -15.17
N ALA A 92 12.12 2.89 -16.03
CA ALA A 92 10.77 3.37 -15.75
C ALA A 92 9.73 2.23 -15.75
N SER A 93 9.92 1.25 -14.86
CA SER A 93 9.12 0.01 -14.85
C SER A 93 7.64 0.23 -14.59
N GLY A 94 7.29 1.29 -13.87
CA GLY A 94 5.90 1.66 -13.57
C GLY A 94 5.29 2.68 -14.53
N LYS A 95 5.93 2.98 -15.64
CA LYS A 95 5.50 3.98 -16.62
C LYS A 95 4.06 3.79 -17.11
N ASN A 96 3.63 2.56 -17.31
CA ASN A 96 2.32 2.23 -17.85
C ASN A 96 1.28 1.84 -16.79
N LEU A 97 1.62 1.95 -15.51
CA LEU A 97 0.69 1.68 -14.42
C LEU A 97 -0.38 2.77 -14.34
N SER A 98 -1.62 2.35 -14.06
CA SER A 98 -2.68 3.28 -13.66
C SER A 98 -2.34 3.96 -12.34
N LYS A 99 -3.02 5.06 -12.03
CA LYS A 99 -2.81 5.74 -10.73
C LYS A 99 -3.10 4.84 -9.54
N GLN A 100 -4.12 3.98 -9.66
CA GLN A 100 -4.45 3.01 -8.61
C GLN A 100 -3.34 1.96 -8.45
N GLU A 101 -2.84 1.42 -9.53
CA GLU A 101 -1.71 0.47 -9.50
C GLU A 101 -0.45 1.10 -8.94
N GLN A 102 -0.18 2.36 -9.24
CA GLN A 102 0.93 3.12 -8.66
C GLN A 102 0.78 3.24 -7.14
N THR A 103 -0.41 3.59 -6.66
CA THR A 103 -0.71 3.67 -5.23
C THR A 103 -0.58 2.30 -4.55
N ASP A 104 -1.09 1.27 -5.18
CA ASP A 104 -1.04 -0.10 -4.67
C ASP A 104 0.41 -0.61 -4.53
N VAL A 105 1.22 -0.44 -5.57
CA VAL A 105 2.62 -0.88 -5.53
C VAL A 105 3.44 -0.07 -4.52
N LEU A 106 3.16 1.20 -4.37
CA LEU A 106 3.79 2.02 -3.33
C LEU A 106 3.42 1.53 -1.93
N SER A 107 2.17 1.19 -1.70
CA SER A 107 1.72 0.61 -0.42
C SER A 107 2.45 -0.70 -0.12
N TYR A 108 2.66 -1.53 -1.13
CA TYR A 108 3.46 -2.75 -0.98
C TYR A 108 4.92 -2.45 -0.64
N VAL A 109 5.56 -1.53 -1.35
CA VAL A 109 6.94 -1.09 -1.06
C VAL A 109 7.07 -0.56 0.37
N ARG A 110 6.09 0.22 0.84
CA ARG A 110 6.06 0.70 2.23
C ARG A 110 5.95 -0.46 3.23
N SER A 111 5.19 -1.49 2.90
CA SER A 111 5.04 -2.68 3.76
C SER A 111 6.35 -3.45 3.94
N LEU A 112 7.27 -3.37 2.98
CA LEU A 112 8.58 -4.03 3.05
C LEU A 112 9.50 -3.40 4.11
N GLY A 113 9.26 -2.16 4.49
CA GLY A 113 10.05 -1.44 5.48
C GLY A 113 9.61 -1.63 6.94
N LYS A 114 8.61 -2.46 7.18
CA LYS A 114 8.05 -2.71 8.53
C LYS A 114 8.58 -3.98 9.15
#